data_8fe522146f6e733658fa2a81370f24c7
#
_entry.id   8fe522146f6e733658fa2a81370f24c7
#
_cell.length_a   1.000
_cell.length_b   1.000
_cell.length_c   1.000
_cell.angle_alpha   90.00
_cell.angle_beta   90.00
_cell.angle_gamma   90.00
#
_symmetry.space_group_name_H-M   'P 1'
#
loop_
_entity.id
_entity.type
_entity.pdbx_description
1 polymer ?
#
loop_
_entity_poly.entity_id
_entity_poly.type
_entity_poly.pdbx_seq_one_letter_code
_entity_poly.pdbx_strand_id
1 'polypeptide(L)'
;VTWVKEPQKEFYPNFEYYRNTAWKTDLNTYVKAEREWFEGFSTFVDLQFRHVGYRMEDPANWYIGGTANGLWAHDDFDFFNPKVGVHYDICRNHSVYASYAMSHREPVRNDYQDNYTQHLKAEKLQDIEVGYRYSSPTFAAGINFYYMFYNNQYVLTGQLNEIGEMIASNDNSGESYRTGIELDASWKPANWFRWDINAAFSKNRNKNWTISWTETNAQGDKVEKGANLGETHTSFSPEAIINNIFTFSYKGASATIRSRYVGEQYLTNTDFKYYVNYNEDGSVDRNVGMMLEDFFTTDINLAYNFKLNAIGLKDATIGVTFYNIFNKKYDNNGWAAPNYGMKNGKLTAYCVDDLYEAGFAPSAPFNWMANLSINF
;
A
#
# COMPACT_ATOMS: atom_id res chain seq x y z
N VAL A 1 -3.71 -20.77 -17.10
CA VAL A 1 -2.87 -21.83 -17.71
C VAL A 1 -1.91 -21.15 -18.66
N THR A 2 -0.63 -21.15 -18.31
CA THR A 2 0.43 -20.57 -19.16
C THR A 2 0.88 -21.64 -20.15
N TRP A 3 0.72 -21.39 -21.44
CA TRP A 3 1.21 -22.27 -22.50
C TRP A 3 2.64 -21.87 -22.84
N VAL A 4 3.60 -22.76 -22.66
CA VAL A 4 4.94 -22.60 -23.20
C VAL A 4 4.93 -23.09 -24.63
N LYS A 5 5.16 -22.20 -25.59
CA LYS A 5 5.06 -22.48 -27.03
C LYS A 5 6.15 -23.43 -27.52
N GLU A 6 7.31 -23.40 -26.87
CA GLU A 6 8.44 -24.31 -27.12
C GLU A 6 9.03 -24.72 -25.77
N PRO A 7 8.50 -25.80 -25.14
CA PRO A 7 9.08 -26.25 -23.88
C PRO A 7 10.54 -26.70 -24.14
N GLN A 8 11.45 -26.22 -23.33
CA GLN A 8 12.79 -26.79 -23.27
C GLN A 8 12.67 -28.29 -22.99
N LYS A 9 13.67 -29.09 -23.38
CA LYS A 9 13.63 -30.57 -23.29
C LYS A 9 13.24 -31.12 -21.91
N GLU A 10 13.36 -30.32 -20.87
CA GLU A 10 13.05 -30.62 -19.48
C GLU A 10 11.57 -30.38 -19.11
N PHE A 11 10.83 -29.63 -19.94
CA PHE A 11 9.43 -29.30 -19.69
C PHE A 11 8.52 -29.94 -20.75
N TYR A 12 7.78 -30.93 -20.37
CA TYR A 12 6.79 -31.59 -21.23
C TYR A 12 5.43 -30.86 -21.14
N PRO A 13 4.54 -31.03 -22.12
CA PRO A 13 3.17 -30.49 -22.05
C PRO A 13 2.47 -30.93 -20.76
N ASN A 14 1.84 -30.00 -20.06
CA ASN A 14 1.25 -30.20 -18.74
C ASN A 14 2.26 -30.38 -17.58
N PHE A 15 3.49 -29.90 -17.75
CA PHE A 15 4.44 -29.83 -16.63
C PHE A 15 3.86 -29.02 -15.48
N GLU A 16 3.86 -29.58 -14.27
CA GLU A 16 3.40 -28.95 -13.06
C GLU A 16 4.49 -28.07 -12.46
N TYR A 17 4.33 -26.75 -12.52
CA TYR A 17 5.28 -25.81 -11.98
C TYR A 17 5.24 -25.73 -10.46
N TYR A 18 4.05 -25.77 -9.88
CA TYR A 18 3.83 -25.82 -8.45
C TYR A 18 2.50 -26.49 -8.11
N ARG A 19 2.44 -27.08 -6.94
CA ARG A 19 1.22 -27.55 -6.31
C ARG A 19 1.32 -27.34 -4.83
N ASN A 20 0.46 -26.50 -4.27
CA ASN A 20 0.37 -26.38 -2.83
C ASN A 20 -1.07 -26.61 -2.35
N THR A 21 -1.18 -27.15 -1.15
CA THR A 21 -2.44 -27.32 -0.45
C THR A 21 -2.31 -26.69 0.91
N ALA A 22 -3.26 -25.85 1.27
CA ALA A 22 -3.28 -25.19 2.56
C ALA A 22 -4.63 -25.44 3.26
N TRP A 23 -4.54 -25.61 4.56
CA TRP A 23 -5.69 -25.70 5.48
C TRP A 23 -5.61 -24.53 6.43
N LYS A 24 -6.73 -23.86 6.62
CA LYS A 24 -6.86 -22.75 7.56
C LYS A 24 -8.05 -22.99 8.47
N THR A 25 -7.81 -22.93 9.78
CA THR A 25 -8.84 -22.83 10.79
C THR A 25 -8.90 -21.41 11.29
N ASP A 26 -10.08 -20.81 11.39
CA ASP A 26 -10.26 -19.43 11.85
C ASP A 26 -11.47 -19.39 12.78
N LEU A 27 -11.22 -19.16 14.06
CA LEU A 27 -12.25 -18.97 15.08
C LEU A 27 -12.19 -17.53 15.57
N ASN A 28 -13.30 -16.83 15.44
CA ASN A 28 -13.41 -15.43 15.83
C ASN A 28 -14.61 -15.23 16.76
N THR A 29 -14.35 -14.66 17.92
CA THR A 29 -15.39 -14.27 18.89
C THR A 29 -15.18 -12.82 19.30
N TYR A 30 -16.25 -12.11 19.53
CA TYR A 30 -16.19 -10.70 19.97
C TYR A 30 -17.33 -10.31 20.87
N VAL A 31 -17.09 -9.29 21.70
CA VAL A 31 -18.10 -8.60 22.51
C VAL A 31 -17.95 -7.11 22.28
N LYS A 32 -19.04 -6.46 21.88
CA LYS A 32 -19.09 -5.02 21.69
C LYS A 32 -20.11 -4.41 22.64
N ALA A 33 -19.74 -3.33 23.30
CA ALA A 33 -20.60 -2.51 24.13
C ALA A 33 -20.42 -1.03 23.76
N GLU A 34 -21.52 -0.31 23.71
CA GLU A 34 -21.56 1.14 23.51
C GLU A 34 -22.52 1.75 24.53
N ARG A 35 -22.15 2.87 25.12
CA ARG A 35 -22.97 3.56 26.11
C ARG A 35 -22.87 5.07 25.97
N GLU A 36 -24.01 5.71 25.91
CA GLU A 36 -24.14 7.12 26.17
C GLU A 36 -24.31 7.35 27.70
N TRP A 37 -23.45 8.15 28.30
CA TRP A 37 -23.39 8.39 29.74
C TRP A 37 -24.19 9.64 30.13
N PHE A 38 -24.18 10.63 29.28
CA PHE A 38 -24.94 11.84 29.32
C PHE A 38 -25.02 12.42 27.91
N GLU A 39 -25.90 13.39 27.70
CA GLU A 39 -26.15 13.99 26.39
C GLU A 39 -24.85 14.38 25.67
N GLY A 40 -24.65 13.78 24.53
CA GLY A 40 -23.48 14.00 23.65
C GLY A 40 -22.21 13.26 24.05
N PHE A 41 -22.13 12.57 25.20
CA PHE A 41 -20.92 11.80 25.56
C PHE A 41 -21.15 10.29 25.52
N SER A 42 -20.46 9.63 24.64
CA SER A 42 -20.53 8.17 24.47
C SER A 42 -19.15 7.52 24.50
N THR A 43 -19.14 6.26 24.90
CA THR A 43 -17.95 5.40 24.86
C THR A 43 -18.31 4.08 24.19
N PHE A 44 -17.34 3.48 23.52
CA PHE A 44 -17.45 2.11 23.04
C PHE A 44 -16.25 1.26 23.47
N VAL A 45 -16.52 -0.03 23.61
CA VAL A 45 -15.53 -1.08 23.83
C VAL A 45 -15.84 -2.23 22.89
N ASP A 46 -14.87 -2.72 22.16
CA ASP A 46 -14.96 -3.90 21.31
C ASP A 46 -13.77 -4.81 21.64
N LEU A 47 -14.04 -5.99 22.14
CA LEU A 47 -13.05 -6.98 22.52
C LEU A 47 -13.20 -8.20 21.63
N GLN A 48 -12.18 -8.46 20.82
CA GLN A 48 -12.14 -9.58 19.90
C GLN A 48 -11.03 -10.55 20.30
N PHE A 49 -11.36 -11.83 20.31
CA PHE A 49 -10.40 -12.93 20.34
C PHE A 49 -10.50 -13.70 19.02
N ARG A 50 -9.34 -13.97 18.41
CA ARG A 50 -9.27 -14.71 17.16
C ARG A 50 -8.16 -15.75 17.23
N HIS A 51 -8.50 -17.00 16.97
CA HIS A 51 -7.55 -18.10 16.81
C HIS A 51 -7.43 -18.45 15.32
N VAL A 52 -6.19 -18.54 14.82
CA VAL A 52 -5.90 -18.94 13.44
C VAL A 52 -4.89 -20.05 13.43
N GLY A 53 -5.29 -21.23 12.96
CA GLY A 53 -4.37 -22.33 12.62
C GLY A 53 -4.12 -22.34 11.11
N TYR A 54 -2.88 -22.41 10.70
CA TYR A 54 -2.50 -22.45 9.30
C TYR A 54 -1.49 -23.55 9.02
N ARG A 55 -1.79 -24.40 8.06
CA ARG A 55 -0.90 -25.44 7.58
C ARG A 55 -0.82 -25.40 6.06
N MET A 56 0.39 -25.47 5.51
CA MET A 56 0.61 -25.53 4.08
C MET A 56 1.63 -26.61 3.73
N GLU A 57 1.33 -27.37 2.68
CA GLU A 57 2.20 -28.38 2.09
C GLU A 57 2.42 -28.06 0.62
N ASP A 58 3.65 -28.08 0.19
CA ASP A 58 4.05 -27.88 -1.20
C ASP A 58 5.00 -29.02 -1.64
N PRO A 59 4.44 -30.19 -2.05
CA PRO A 59 5.23 -31.36 -2.39
C PRO A 59 5.99 -31.22 -3.73
N ALA A 60 5.66 -30.23 -4.55
CA ALA A 60 6.24 -30.00 -5.87
C ALA A 60 6.87 -28.62 -5.99
N ASN A 61 7.60 -28.19 -4.97
CA ASN A 61 8.18 -26.86 -4.93
C ASN A 61 9.42 -26.74 -5.81
N TRP A 62 9.21 -26.30 -7.04
CA TRP A 62 10.27 -26.02 -8.02
C TRP A 62 11.02 -24.70 -7.78
N TYR A 63 10.40 -23.79 -7.02
CA TYR A 63 10.99 -22.49 -6.69
C TYR A 63 12.23 -22.58 -5.81
N ILE A 64 12.37 -23.65 -5.03
CA ILE A 64 13.48 -23.83 -4.08
C ILE A 64 14.57 -24.73 -4.67
N GLY A 65 14.93 -24.57 -5.93
CA GLY A 65 16.08 -25.23 -6.52
C GLY A 65 16.00 -26.76 -6.56
N GLY A 66 14.81 -27.34 -6.73
CA GLY A 66 14.65 -28.78 -6.98
C GLY A 66 14.96 -29.69 -5.78
N THR A 67 15.00 -29.18 -4.55
CA THR A 67 15.12 -30.04 -3.38
C THR A 67 13.78 -30.66 -3.05
N ALA A 68 13.76 -31.97 -2.76
CA ALA A 68 12.57 -32.76 -2.46
C ALA A 68 11.85 -32.36 -1.15
N ASN A 69 12.30 -31.33 -0.48
CA ASN A 69 11.72 -30.80 0.75
C ASN A 69 10.75 -29.67 0.35
N GLY A 70 9.52 -30.00 0.03
CA GLY A 70 8.48 -29.03 -0.24
C GLY A 70 8.35 -27.99 0.84
N LEU A 71 7.96 -26.77 0.47
CA LEU A 71 7.65 -25.71 1.42
C LEU A 71 6.61 -26.23 2.43
N TRP A 72 6.89 -26.01 3.70
CA TRP A 72 6.03 -26.46 4.77
C TRP A 72 5.87 -25.36 5.81
N ALA A 73 4.62 -25.01 6.10
CA ALA A 73 4.26 -24.06 7.16
C ALA A 73 3.24 -24.72 8.09
N HIS A 74 3.43 -24.58 9.39
CA HIS A 74 2.48 -24.99 10.41
C HIS A 74 2.57 -24.05 11.59
N ASP A 75 1.65 -23.09 11.62
CA ASP A 75 1.61 -22.05 12.65
C ASP A 75 0.21 -21.91 13.22
N ASP A 76 0.17 -21.66 14.52
CA ASP A 76 -1.03 -21.33 15.28
C ASP A 76 -0.86 -19.96 15.91
N PHE A 77 -1.87 -19.11 15.77
CA PHE A 77 -1.88 -17.73 16.26
C PHE A 77 -3.11 -17.48 17.11
N ASP A 78 -2.89 -16.89 18.28
CA ASP A 78 -3.94 -16.42 19.18
C ASP A 78 -3.84 -14.90 19.30
N PHE A 79 -4.88 -14.21 18.87
CA PHE A 79 -4.92 -12.76 18.80
C PHE A 79 -5.98 -12.19 19.73
N PHE A 80 -5.58 -11.21 20.54
CA PHE A 80 -6.50 -10.36 21.27
C PHE A 80 -6.47 -8.94 20.65
N ASN A 81 -7.60 -8.49 20.11
CA ASN A 81 -7.75 -7.25 19.36
C ASN A 81 -8.77 -6.33 20.07
N PRO A 82 -8.37 -5.61 21.13
CA PRO A 82 -9.23 -4.64 21.78
C PRO A 82 -9.34 -3.36 20.97
N LYS A 83 -10.55 -2.75 20.99
CA LYS A 83 -10.78 -1.38 20.52
C LYS A 83 -11.58 -0.66 21.58
N VAL A 84 -11.19 0.56 21.90
CA VAL A 84 -11.89 1.43 22.82
C VAL A 84 -11.93 2.84 22.26
N GLY A 85 -12.98 3.57 22.53
CA GLY A 85 -13.04 4.97 22.11
C GLY A 85 -14.09 5.76 22.86
N VAL A 86 -13.94 7.05 22.76
CA VAL A 86 -14.81 8.08 23.33
C VAL A 86 -15.22 9.04 22.23
N HIS A 87 -16.44 9.50 22.32
CA HIS A 87 -16.99 10.53 21.44
C HIS A 87 -17.72 11.57 22.30
N TYR A 88 -17.54 12.85 21.98
CA TYR A 88 -18.22 13.93 22.67
C TYR A 88 -18.70 15.01 21.69
N ASP A 89 -20.00 15.20 21.66
CA ASP A 89 -20.69 16.33 21.01
C ASP A 89 -20.58 17.55 21.91
N ILE A 90 -19.61 18.44 21.65
CA ILE A 90 -19.40 19.67 22.41
C ILE A 90 -20.68 20.57 22.31
N CYS A 91 -21.23 20.58 21.11
CA CYS A 91 -22.53 21.20 20.81
C CYS A 91 -23.05 20.66 19.47
N ARG A 92 -24.22 21.11 19.01
CA ARG A 92 -24.90 20.62 17.81
C ARG A 92 -24.03 20.47 16.56
N ASN A 93 -22.97 21.28 16.43
CA ASN A 93 -22.15 21.37 15.23
C ASN A 93 -20.71 20.92 15.43
N HIS A 94 -20.29 20.62 16.66
CA HIS A 94 -18.91 20.35 17.00
C HIS A 94 -18.79 19.06 17.79
N SER A 95 -17.97 18.14 17.32
CA SER A 95 -17.66 16.92 18.04
C SER A 95 -16.16 16.63 18.06
N VAL A 96 -15.74 15.89 19.07
CA VAL A 96 -14.39 15.35 19.23
C VAL A 96 -14.48 13.86 19.49
N TYR A 97 -13.45 13.13 19.09
CA TYR A 97 -13.32 11.72 19.43
C TYR A 97 -11.87 11.37 19.71
N ALA A 98 -11.68 10.30 20.46
CA ALA A 98 -10.41 9.64 20.62
C ALA A 98 -10.62 8.14 20.65
N SER A 99 -9.71 7.38 20.04
CA SER A 99 -9.79 5.93 20.01
C SER A 99 -8.39 5.29 20.12
N TYR A 100 -8.38 4.08 20.64
CA TYR A 100 -7.26 3.17 20.62
C TYR A 100 -7.73 1.82 20.07
N ALA A 101 -6.96 1.26 19.16
CA ALA A 101 -7.20 -0.06 18.61
C ALA A 101 -5.91 -0.88 18.56
N MET A 102 -6.03 -2.18 18.79
CA MET A 102 -4.98 -3.15 18.52
C MET A 102 -5.52 -4.17 17.53
N SER A 103 -4.70 -4.53 16.56
CA SER A 103 -5.02 -5.58 15.58
C SER A 103 -3.79 -6.41 15.23
N HIS A 104 -4.03 -7.63 14.81
CA HIS A 104 -3.00 -8.56 14.38
C HIS A 104 -3.35 -9.13 13.01
N ARG A 105 -2.31 -9.46 12.26
CA ARG A 105 -2.40 -10.13 10.97
C ARG A 105 -1.42 -11.31 10.94
N GLU A 106 -1.92 -12.50 10.66
CA GLU A 106 -1.12 -13.66 10.37
C GLU A 106 -0.47 -13.56 8.97
N PRO A 107 0.66 -14.26 8.71
CA PRO A 107 1.19 -14.44 7.37
C PRO A 107 0.17 -15.12 6.45
N VAL A 108 0.12 -14.69 5.20
CA VAL A 108 -0.70 -15.34 4.17
C VAL A 108 0.15 -16.27 3.30
N ARG A 109 -0.48 -17.05 2.43
CA ARG A 109 0.21 -18.04 1.58
C ARG A 109 1.42 -17.45 0.84
N ASN A 110 1.27 -16.30 0.20
CA ASN A 110 2.35 -15.66 -0.54
C ASN A 110 3.51 -15.25 0.37
N ASP A 111 3.21 -14.78 1.59
CA ASP A 111 4.25 -14.44 2.55
C ASP A 111 5.14 -15.67 2.86
N TYR A 112 4.55 -16.85 3.05
CA TYR A 112 5.30 -18.09 3.26
C TYR A 112 6.09 -18.55 2.03
N GLN A 113 5.51 -18.41 0.85
CA GLN A 113 6.18 -18.80 -0.41
C GLN A 113 7.36 -17.90 -0.74
N ASP A 114 7.16 -16.60 -0.62
CA ASP A 114 8.18 -15.61 -0.97
C ASP A 114 9.31 -15.52 0.08
N ASN A 115 9.05 -15.98 1.32
CA ASN A 115 9.98 -15.93 2.45
C ASN A 115 10.28 -17.32 3.03
N TYR A 116 10.38 -18.35 2.21
CA TYR A 116 10.46 -19.76 2.63
C TYR A 116 11.68 -20.13 3.51
N THR A 117 12.71 -19.29 3.53
CA THR A 117 13.90 -19.48 4.38
C THR A 117 13.79 -18.79 5.73
N GLN A 118 12.71 -18.04 5.98
CA GLN A 118 12.54 -17.19 7.16
C GLN A 118 11.45 -17.73 8.09
N HIS A 119 11.62 -17.48 9.36
CA HIS A 119 10.56 -17.71 10.34
C HIS A 119 9.67 -16.46 10.45
N LEU A 120 8.53 -16.52 9.78
CA LEU A 120 7.60 -15.41 9.73
C LEU A 120 6.88 -15.22 11.06
N LYS A 121 6.62 -13.97 11.41
CA LYS A 121 5.90 -13.57 12.62
C LYS A 121 4.59 -12.89 12.26
N ALA A 122 3.61 -12.97 13.13
CA ALA A 122 2.40 -12.17 12.98
C ALA A 122 2.71 -10.68 13.12
N GLU A 123 2.12 -9.87 12.25
CA GLU A 123 2.14 -8.42 12.37
C GLU A 123 1.21 -7.97 13.49
N LYS A 124 1.63 -6.99 14.27
CA LYS A 124 0.83 -6.33 15.29
C LYS A 124 0.79 -4.83 15.01
N LEU A 125 -0.41 -4.26 14.98
CA LEU A 125 -0.67 -2.83 14.90
C LEU A 125 -1.29 -2.34 16.21
N GLN A 126 -0.81 -1.20 16.69
CA GLN A 126 -1.46 -0.37 17.71
C GLN A 126 -1.73 0.99 17.09
N ASP A 127 -2.95 1.45 17.18
CA ASP A 127 -3.42 2.67 16.53
C ASP A 127 -4.10 3.59 17.55
N ILE A 128 -3.68 4.84 17.58
CA ILE A 128 -4.28 5.91 18.38
C ILE A 128 -4.75 6.99 17.42
N GLU A 129 -6.01 7.35 17.53
CA GLU A 129 -6.60 8.44 16.76
C GLU A 129 -7.25 9.47 17.66
N VAL A 130 -7.12 10.74 17.30
CA VAL A 130 -7.80 11.87 17.94
C VAL A 130 -8.31 12.80 16.85
N GLY A 131 -9.59 13.07 16.85
CA GLY A 131 -10.18 13.90 15.81
C GLY A 131 -11.17 14.95 16.35
N TYR A 132 -11.32 15.97 15.53
CA TYR A 132 -12.34 17.00 15.70
C TYR A 132 -13.13 17.15 14.41
N ARG A 133 -14.43 17.35 14.54
CA ARG A 133 -15.33 17.50 13.42
C ARG A 133 -16.28 18.69 13.63
N TYR A 134 -16.39 19.49 12.59
CA TYR A 134 -17.41 20.55 12.48
C TYR A 134 -18.39 20.17 11.37
N SER A 135 -19.68 20.36 11.61
CA SER A 135 -20.72 20.10 10.60
C SER A 135 -21.84 21.12 10.68
N SER A 136 -22.15 21.76 9.56
CA SER A 136 -23.28 22.66 9.37
C SER A 136 -23.99 22.34 8.04
N PRO A 137 -25.16 22.89 7.74
CA PRO A 137 -25.87 22.60 6.49
C PRO A 137 -25.12 22.92 5.20
N THR A 138 -24.14 23.84 5.25
CA THR A 138 -23.40 24.30 4.07
C THR A 138 -21.90 24.04 4.16
N PHE A 139 -21.37 23.70 5.34
CA PHE A 139 -19.94 23.49 5.54
C PHE A 139 -19.69 22.38 6.55
N ALA A 140 -18.83 21.45 6.20
CA ALA A 140 -18.30 20.44 7.11
C ALA A 140 -16.77 20.40 6.99
N ALA A 141 -16.08 20.17 8.11
CA ALA A 141 -14.64 19.99 8.14
C ALA A 141 -14.23 19.03 9.26
N GLY A 142 -13.21 18.27 9.03
CA GLY A 142 -12.59 17.34 9.96
C GLY A 142 -11.07 17.47 10.00
N ILE A 143 -10.52 17.24 11.17
CA ILE A 143 -9.10 17.00 11.37
C ILE A 143 -8.95 15.75 12.21
N ASN A 144 -8.13 14.83 11.75
CA ASN A 144 -7.75 13.61 12.45
C ASN A 144 -6.24 13.57 12.61
N PHE A 145 -5.76 13.37 13.81
CA PHE A 145 -4.39 13.01 14.12
C PHE A 145 -4.35 11.53 14.41
N TYR A 146 -3.36 10.80 13.84
CA TYR A 146 -3.17 9.38 14.09
C TYR A 146 -1.70 9.05 14.40
N TYR A 147 -1.52 8.00 15.20
CA TYR A 147 -0.24 7.38 15.47
C TYR A 147 -0.41 5.86 15.46
N MET A 148 0.14 5.24 14.42
CA MET A 148 0.15 3.80 14.21
C MET A 148 1.53 3.25 14.52
N PHE A 149 1.62 2.32 15.46
CA PHE A 149 2.85 1.63 15.79
C PHE A 149 2.75 0.16 15.41
N TYR A 150 3.73 -0.32 14.65
CA TYR A 150 3.78 -1.68 14.15
C TYR A 150 4.94 -2.47 14.77
N ASN A 151 4.66 -3.73 15.09
CA ASN A 151 5.68 -4.75 15.32
C ASN A 151 5.57 -5.78 14.19
N ASN A 152 6.70 -6.19 13.63
CA ASN A 152 6.80 -7.15 12.55
C ASN A 152 5.90 -6.80 11.34
N GLN A 153 5.87 -5.53 10.94
CA GLN A 153 5.08 -5.10 9.79
C GLN A 153 5.59 -5.79 8.51
N TYR A 154 4.67 -6.31 7.70
CA TYR A 154 4.99 -6.74 6.34
C TYR A 154 5.15 -5.50 5.45
N VAL A 155 6.37 -5.26 5.00
CA VAL A 155 6.72 -4.14 4.12
C VAL A 155 7.21 -4.66 2.78
N LEU A 156 6.89 -3.95 1.70
CA LEU A 156 7.39 -4.28 0.37
C LEU A 156 8.91 -4.09 0.33
N THR A 157 9.63 -5.12 -0.09
CA THR A 157 11.09 -5.11 -0.12
C THR A 157 11.68 -4.30 -1.29
N GLY A 158 10.87 -4.03 -2.30
CA GLY A 158 11.28 -3.52 -3.62
C GLY A 158 11.64 -4.64 -4.60
N GLN A 159 11.82 -5.87 -4.13
CA GLN A 159 12.15 -7.03 -4.96
C GLN A 159 10.90 -7.66 -5.56
N LEU A 160 11.09 -8.35 -6.69
CA LEU A 160 10.05 -9.14 -7.36
C LEU A 160 10.33 -10.62 -7.15
N ASN A 161 9.26 -11.41 -7.01
CA ASN A 161 9.34 -12.86 -7.07
C ASN A 161 9.46 -13.34 -8.54
N GLU A 162 9.57 -14.64 -8.75
CA GLU A 162 9.78 -15.24 -10.08
C GLU A 162 8.65 -14.98 -11.08
N ILE A 163 7.47 -14.60 -10.62
CA ILE A 163 6.33 -14.27 -11.48
C ILE A 163 6.10 -12.76 -11.63
N GLY A 164 7.02 -11.93 -11.09
CA GLY A 164 6.98 -10.48 -11.22
C GLY A 164 6.07 -9.78 -10.21
N GLU A 165 5.68 -10.42 -9.11
CA GLU A 165 4.94 -9.80 -8.01
C GLU A 165 5.92 -9.26 -6.96
N MET A 166 5.54 -8.16 -6.30
CA MET A 166 6.37 -7.58 -5.24
C MET A 166 6.36 -8.44 -3.99
N ILE A 167 7.55 -8.75 -3.49
CA ILE A 167 7.76 -9.48 -2.24
C ILE A 167 7.52 -8.55 -1.06
N ALA A 168 6.67 -8.99 -0.12
CA ALA A 168 6.55 -8.40 1.21
C ALA A 168 7.24 -9.29 2.25
N SER A 169 7.98 -8.68 3.18
CA SER A 169 8.64 -9.39 4.26
C SER A 169 8.59 -8.60 5.56
N ASN A 170 8.67 -9.29 6.69
CA ASN A 170 8.81 -8.68 8.00
C ASN A 170 10.13 -9.05 8.72
N ASP A 171 11.06 -9.65 8.01
CA ASP A 171 12.34 -10.10 8.58
C ASP A 171 13.19 -8.93 9.11
N ASN A 172 13.28 -7.85 8.34
CA ASN A 172 14.11 -6.68 8.67
C ASN A 172 13.29 -5.50 9.25
N SER A 173 11.97 -5.59 9.30
CA SER A 173 11.13 -4.45 9.67
C SER A 173 11.10 -4.18 11.17
N GLY A 174 11.25 -5.23 12.02
CA GLY A 174 11.22 -5.12 13.47
C GLY A 174 10.07 -4.23 13.96
N GLU A 175 10.35 -2.95 14.12
CA GLU A 175 9.40 -1.91 14.49
C GLU A 175 9.30 -0.84 13.41
N SER A 176 8.08 -0.36 13.18
CA SER A 176 7.82 0.77 12.30
C SER A 176 6.69 1.64 12.86
N TYR A 177 6.55 2.85 12.36
CA TYR A 177 5.43 3.71 12.72
C TYR A 177 4.95 4.54 11.54
N ARG A 178 3.68 4.91 11.62
CA ARG A 178 3.06 5.91 10.77
C ARG A 178 2.38 6.93 11.66
N THR A 179 2.62 8.20 11.42
CA THR A 179 1.95 9.29 12.13
C THR A 179 1.63 10.39 11.17
N GLY A 180 0.51 11.06 11.38
CA GLY A 180 0.12 12.10 10.47
C GLY A 180 -1.12 12.84 10.89
N ILE A 181 -1.48 13.77 10.02
CA ILE A 181 -2.69 14.58 10.11
C ILE A 181 -3.47 14.38 8.83
N GLU A 182 -4.75 14.07 8.97
CA GLU A 182 -5.72 14.02 7.89
C GLU A 182 -6.69 15.18 8.03
N LEU A 183 -6.91 15.86 6.92
CA LEU A 183 -7.83 16.99 6.82
C LEU A 183 -8.89 16.67 5.77
N ASP A 184 -10.13 16.93 6.09
CA ASP A 184 -11.23 16.92 5.13
C ASP A 184 -12.10 18.17 5.29
N ALA A 185 -12.58 18.71 4.16
CA ALA A 185 -13.59 19.75 4.18
C ALA A 185 -14.52 19.65 2.98
N SER A 186 -15.78 20.01 3.20
CA SER A 186 -16.82 20.09 2.18
C SER A 186 -17.58 21.40 2.35
N TRP A 187 -17.68 22.18 1.27
CA TRP A 187 -18.38 23.46 1.26
C TRP A 187 -19.40 23.52 0.12
N LYS A 188 -20.66 23.69 0.47
CA LYS A 188 -21.78 23.78 -0.45
C LYS A 188 -22.55 25.10 -0.22
N PRO A 189 -22.02 26.25 -0.67
CA PRO A 189 -22.64 27.55 -0.48
C PRO A 189 -23.95 27.72 -1.28
N ALA A 190 -24.10 26.94 -2.36
CA ALA A 190 -25.26 27.01 -3.25
C ALA A 190 -25.58 25.61 -3.78
N ASN A 191 -26.84 25.42 -4.26
CA ASN A 191 -27.25 24.12 -4.79
C ASN A 191 -26.56 23.70 -6.07
N TRP A 192 -25.93 24.64 -6.79
CA TRP A 192 -25.25 24.40 -8.04
C TRP A 192 -23.75 24.21 -7.87
N PHE A 193 -23.16 24.44 -6.67
CA PHE A 193 -21.73 24.38 -6.42
C PHE A 193 -21.39 23.62 -5.13
N ARG A 194 -20.43 22.73 -5.19
CA ARG A 194 -19.80 22.06 -4.05
C ARG A 194 -18.29 21.96 -4.26
N TRP A 195 -17.55 22.25 -3.20
CA TRP A 195 -16.11 22.06 -3.11
C TRP A 195 -15.80 21.04 -2.01
N ASP A 196 -15.06 20.00 -2.37
CA ASP A 196 -14.55 19.01 -1.43
C ASP A 196 -13.02 19.00 -1.53
N ILE A 197 -12.37 18.95 -0.38
CA ILE A 197 -10.90 18.79 -0.28
C ILE A 197 -10.60 17.76 0.79
N ASN A 198 -9.58 16.90 0.53
CA ASN A 198 -8.95 16.10 1.55
C ASN A 198 -7.45 16.13 1.37
N ALA A 199 -6.74 16.10 2.49
CA ALA A 199 -5.29 16.10 2.51
C ALA A 199 -4.79 15.21 3.65
N ALA A 200 -3.77 14.39 3.37
CA ALA A 200 -3.04 13.62 4.35
C ALA A 200 -1.58 14.04 4.31
N PHE A 201 -1.04 14.37 5.48
CA PHE A 201 0.38 14.63 5.69
C PHE A 201 0.89 13.62 6.70
N SER A 202 1.85 12.80 6.32
CA SER A 202 2.29 11.68 7.14
C SER A 202 3.79 11.52 7.19
N LYS A 203 4.28 10.92 8.27
CA LYS A 203 5.63 10.43 8.42
C LYS A 203 5.54 8.91 8.61
N ASN A 204 6.12 8.14 7.68
CA ASN A 204 6.08 6.70 7.65
C ASN A 204 7.52 6.18 7.72
N ARG A 205 7.89 5.48 8.82
CA ARG A 205 9.29 5.09 9.07
C ARG A 205 9.41 3.66 9.59
N ASN A 206 10.42 2.98 9.09
CA ASN A 206 10.96 1.78 9.70
C ASN A 206 12.01 2.19 10.73
N LYS A 207 12.07 1.49 11.87
CA LYS A 207 13.09 1.70 12.89
C LYS A 207 14.15 0.62 12.79
N ASN A 208 15.43 1.03 12.96
CA ASN A 208 16.55 0.09 12.97
C ASN A 208 16.59 -0.84 11.74
N TRP A 209 16.28 -0.28 10.56
CA TRP A 209 16.31 -1.05 9.33
C TRP A 209 17.71 -1.60 9.06
N THR A 210 17.82 -2.90 8.80
CA THR A 210 19.08 -3.56 8.53
C THR A 210 19.13 -4.06 7.09
N ILE A 211 20.30 -3.98 6.50
CA ILE A 211 20.63 -4.62 5.23
C ILE A 211 21.81 -5.55 5.43
N SER A 212 21.85 -6.64 4.66
CA SER A 212 22.97 -7.58 4.63
C SER A 212 23.51 -7.74 3.22
N TRP A 213 24.78 -8.12 3.12
CA TRP A 213 25.45 -8.46 1.88
C TRP A 213 26.58 -9.45 2.13
N THR A 214 27.01 -10.14 1.09
CA THR A 214 28.13 -11.09 1.17
C THR A 214 29.39 -10.45 0.57
N GLU A 215 30.49 -10.50 1.31
CA GLU A 215 31.84 -10.13 0.84
C GLU A 215 32.74 -11.35 0.80
N THR A 216 33.66 -11.38 -0.16
CA THR A 216 34.72 -12.38 -0.19
C THR A 216 35.94 -11.85 0.56
N ASN A 217 36.35 -12.54 1.63
CA ASN A 217 37.55 -12.16 2.41
C ASN A 217 38.86 -12.43 1.66
N ALA A 218 39.97 -12.02 2.26
CA ALA A 218 41.30 -12.22 1.67
C ALA A 218 41.68 -13.71 1.53
N GLN A 219 41.00 -14.61 2.23
CA GLN A 219 41.21 -16.07 2.16
C GLN A 219 40.29 -16.73 1.10
N GLY A 220 39.42 -15.97 0.45
CA GLY A 220 38.45 -16.48 -0.53
C GLY A 220 37.14 -16.96 0.05
N ASP A 221 36.92 -16.83 1.37
CA ASP A 221 35.69 -17.25 2.01
C ASP A 221 34.58 -16.18 1.86
N LYS A 222 33.35 -16.63 1.68
CA LYS A 222 32.17 -15.75 1.69
C LYS A 222 31.80 -15.40 3.13
N VAL A 223 31.84 -14.12 3.47
CA VAL A 223 31.51 -13.60 4.79
C VAL A 223 30.27 -12.70 4.66
N GLU A 224 29.25 -12.99 5.44
CA GLU A 224 28.09 -12.12 5.54
C GLU A 224 28.44 -10.88 6.34
N LYS A 225 28.06 -9.72 5.81
CA LYS A 225 28.17 -8.40 6.43
C LYS A 225 26.78 -7.77 6.55
N GLY A 226 26.64 -6.85 7.46
CA GLY A 226 25.40 -6.11 7.63
C GLY A 226 25.64 -4.69 8.09
N ALA A 227 24.66 -3.85 7.86
CA ALA A 227 24.63 -2.48 8.36
C ALA A 227 23.23 -2.13 8.86
N ASN A 228 23.17 -1.46 10.02
CA ASN A 228 21.94 -0.84 10.50
C ASN A 228 21.89 0.60 9.94
N LEU A 229 20.85 0.90 9.16
CA LEU A 229 20.61 2.22 8.55
C LEU A 229 19.88 3.17 9.50
N GLY A 230 19.44 2.69 10.68
CA GLY A 230 18.64 3.46 11.62
C GLY A 230 17.20 3.63 11.17
N GLU A 231 16.66 4.84 11.31
CA GLU A 231 15.31 5.18 10.85
C GLU A 231 15.32 5.45 9.35
N THR A 232 14.47 4.73 8.59
CA THR A 232 14.34 4.88 7.13
C THR A 232 12.89 5.07 6.71
N HIS A 233 12.66 5.58 5.51
CA HIS A 233 11.31 5.69 4.94
C HIS A 233 10.73 4.31 4.64
N THR A 234 9.43 4.14 4.90
CA THR A 234 8.71 2.97 4.41
C THR A 234 8.48 3.12 2.91
N SER A 235 8.82 2.09 2.14
CA SER A 235 8.61 2.07 0.68
C SER A 235 7.14 2.32 0.32
N PHE A 236 6.88 2.92 -0.85
CA PHE A 236 5.56 3.23 -1.40
C PHE A 236 4.64 4.02 -0.46
N SER A 237 5.22 4.85 0.40
CA SER A 237 4.49 5.62 1.42
C SER A 237 4.79 7.11 1.26
N PRO A 238 4.04 7.84 0.40
CA PRO A 238 4.23 9.26 0.20
C PRO A 238 3.88 10.05 1.47
N GLU A 239 4.64 11.12 1.73
CA GLU A 239 4.41 11.96 2.93
C GLU A 239 3.27 12.97 2.74
N ALA A 240 2.82 13.21 1.51
CA ALA A 240 1.71 14.10 1.21
C ALA A 240 0.81 13.54 0.12
N ILE A 241 -0.50 13.50 0.37
CA ILE A 241 -1.53 13.21 -0.62
C ILE A 241 -2.62 14.28 -0.47
N ILE A 242 -2.95 14.96 -1.57
CA ILE A 242 -3.98 16.00 -1.57
C ILE A 242 -4.93 15.74 -2.72
N ASN A 243 -6.23 15.76 -2.45
CA ASN A 243 -7.28 15.72 -3.46
C ASN A 243 -8.17 16.94 -3.32
N ASN A 244 -8.49 17.57 -4.43
CA ASN A 244 -9.36 18.73 -4.52
C ASN A 244 -10.42 18.49 -5.60
N ILE A 245 -11.69 18.68 -5.27
CA ILE A 245 -12.83 18.34 -6.11
C ILE A 245 -13.79 19.52 -6.16
N PHE A 246 -14.01 20.07 -7.34
CA PHE A 246 -15.07 21.02 -7.59
C PHE A 246 -16.21 20.33 -8.35
N THR A 247 -17.42 20.46 -7.87
CA THR A 247 -18.62 19.94 -8.52
C THR A 247 -19.60 21.07 -8.80
N PHE A 248 -20.00 21.17 -10.06
CA PHE A 248 -21.02 22.10 -10.55
C PHE A 248 -22.22 21.29 -11.05
N SER A 249 -23.43 21.70 -10.70
CA SER A 249 -24.66 21.02 -11.11
C SER A 249 -25.76 22.02 -11.45
N TYR A 250 -26.30 21.92 -12.66
CA TYR A 250 -27.38 22.81 -13.09
C TYR A 250 -28.30 22.12 -14.11
N LYS A 251 -29.59 22.03 -13.79
CA LYS A 251 -30.66 21.52 -14.67
C LYS A 251 -30.32 20.22 -15.40
N GLY A 252 -29.82 19.20 -14.66
CA GLY A 252 -29.44 17.90 -15.20
C GLY A 252 -27.99 17.84 -15.73
N ALA A 253 -27.34 18.97 -15.97
CA ALA A 253 -25.92 19.01 -16.29
C ALA A 253 -25.08 18.97 -15.01
N SER A 254 -23.95 18.27 -15.06
CA SER A 254 -22.94 18.30 -14.02
C SER A 254 -21.54 18.34 -14.62
N ALA A 255 -20.65 19.03 -13.92
CA ALA A 255 -19.21 19.06 -14.23
C ALA A 255 -18.44 18.85 -12.91
N THR A 256 -17.54 17.86 -12.88
CA THR A 256 -16.66 17.60 -11.75
C THR A 256 -15.22 17.74 -12.20
N ILE A 257 -14.47 18.58 -11.50
CA ILE A 257 -13.03 18.76 -11.70
C ILE A 257 -12.34 18.16 -10.49
N ARG A 258 -11.51 17.15 -10.69
CA ARG A 258 -10.73 16.49 -9.64
C ARG A 258 -9.25 16.70 -9.88
N SER A 259 -8.56 17.33 -8.95
CA SER A 259 -7.12 17.46 -8.96
C SER A 259 -6.50 16.65 -7.83
N ARG A 260 -5.40 15.94 -8.12
CA ARG A 260 -4.71 15.09 -7.15
C ARG A 260 -3.20 15.39 -7.20
N TYR A 261 -2.64 15.58 -6.02
CA TYR A 261 -1.20 15.59 -5.77
C TYR A 261 -0.80 14.38 -4.93
N VAL A 262 0.30 13.73 -5.30
CA VAL A 262 0.94 12.66 -4.53
C VAL A 262 2.42 12.97 -4.46
N GLY A 263 2.98 12.97 -3.26
CA GLY A 263 4.40 13.22 -3.02
C GLY A 263 5.31 12.10 -3.51
N GLU A 264 6.62 12.35 -3.51
CA GLU A 264 7.64 11.36 -3.88
C GLU A 264 7.58 10.11 -2.99
N GLN A 265 8.02 8.95 -3.52
CA GLN A 265 8.01 7.68 -2.82
C GLN A 265 9.30 6.92 -3.06
N TYR A 266 9.84 6.29 -2.03
CA TYR A 266 10.96 5.36 -2.16
C TYR A 266 10.47 4.00 -2.68
N LEU A 267 11.22 3.36 -3.56
CA LEU A 267 10.95 1.98 -4.02
C LEU A 267 11.43 0.94 -3.02
N THR A 268 12.40 1.28 -2.17
CA THR A 268 12.97 0.40 -1.14
C THR A 268 12.91 1.04 0.24
N ASN A 269 13.11 0.25 1.29
CA ASN A 269 13.12 0.75 2.67
C ASN A 269 14.51 1.23 3.13
N THR A 270 15.41 1.60 2.24
CA THR A 270 16.83 1.85 2.55
C THR A 270 17.26 3.31 2.49
N ASP A 271 16.37 4.21 2.08
CA ASP A 271 16.64 5.65 1.84
C ASP A 271 17.67 5.94 0.73
N PHE A 272 18.14 4.92 0.00
CA PHE A 272 18.93 5.18 -1.19
C PHE A 272 18.02 5.69 -2.31
N LYS A 273 18.29 6.92 -2.79
CA LYS A 273 17.53 7.52 -3.90
C LYS A 273 17.94 6.99 -5.27
N TYR A 274 19.11 6.38 -5.36
CA TYR A 274 19.66 5.76 -6.57
C TYR A 274 20.65 4.66 -6.19
N TYR A 275 20.92 3.75 -7.11
CA TYR A 275 22.07 2.86 -7.07
C TYR A 275 23.07 3.23 -8.18
N VAL A 276 24.33 2.84 -7.98
CA VAL A 276 25.41 3.06 -8.93
C VAL A 276 25.55 1.80 -9.78
N ASN A 277 25.39 1.94 -11.09
CA ASN A 277 25.74 0.87 -12.01
C ASN A 277 27.23 0.99 -12.39
N TYR A 278 27.95 -0.10 -12.19
CA TYR A 278 29.35 -0.22 -12.57
C TYR A 278 29.49 -1.11 -13.81
N ASN A 279 30.44 -0.76 -14.69
CA ASN A 279 30.90 -1.67 -15.74
C ASN A 279 31.71 -2.82 -15.14
N GLU A 280 31.96 -3.89 -15.91
CA GLU A 280 32.82 -5.03 -15.51
C GLU A 280 34.21 -4.60 -15.07
N ASP A 281 34.78 -3.54 -15.67
CA ASP A 281 36.08 -2.99 -15.33
C ASP A 281 36.11 -2.17 -14.01
N GLY A 282 34.92 -2.04 -13.35
CA GLY A 282 34.75 -1.29 -12.11
C GLY A 282 34.59 0.21 -12.28
N SER A 283 34.56 0.73 -13.52
CA SER A 283 34.24 2.13 -13.78
C SER A 283 32.73 2.37 -13.57
N VAL A 284 32.36 3.61 -13.21
CA VAL A 284 30.95 4.00 -13.07
C VAL A 284 30.35 4.21 -14.47
N ASP A 285 29.26 3.49 -14.77
CA ASP A 285 28.46 3.70 -15.96
C ASP A 285 27.44 4.83 -15.72
N ARG A 286 26.50 4.61 -14.77
CA ARG A 286 25.45 5.58 -14.49
C ARG A 286 24.88 5.41 -13.08
N ASN A 287 24.13 6.43 -12.62
CA ASN A 287 23.23 6.29 -11.48
C ASN A 287 21.82 5.98 -11.97
N VAL A 288 21.15 5.03 -11.33
CA VAL A 288 19.77 4.63 -11.64
C VAL A 288 18.86 5.00 -10.49
N GLY A 289 17.80 5.74 -10.76
CA GLY A 289 16.85 6.20 -9.74
C GLY A 289 16.09 5.06 -9.09
N MET A 290 15.82 5.18 -7.79
CA MET A 290 15.00 4.26 -6.99
C MET A 290 13.86 4.98 -6.27
N MET A 291 13.28 5.96 -6.95
CA MET A 291 12.15 6.73 -6.41
C MET A 291 11.08 6.93 -7.48
N LEU A 292 9.84 6.97 -7.05
CA LEU A 292 8.75 7.55 -7.82
C LEU A 292 8.73 9.05 -7.53
N GLU A 293 8.76 9.87 -8.59
CA GLU A 293 8.65 11.31 -8.48
C GLU A 293 7.24 11.73 -8.05
N ASP A 294 7.14 12.88 -7.44
CA ASP A 294 5.84 13.47 -7.15
C ASP A 294 5.07 13.81 -8.43
N PHE A 295 3.77 13.79 -8.33
CA PHE A 295 2.94 14.16 -9.48
C PHE A 295 1.67 14.91 -9.08
N PHE A 296 1.21 15.73 -10.03
CA PHE A 296 -0.08 16.41 -9.99
C PHE A 296 -0.86 16.08 -11.24
N THR A 297 -2.10 15.60 -11.09
CA THR A 297 -3.01 15.30 -12.21
C THR A 297 -4.35 15.98 -12.00
N THR A 298 -5.06 16.23 -13.09
CA THR A 298 -6.43 16.74 -13.07
C THR A 298 -7.29 15.98 -14.07
N ASP A 299 -8.45 15.55 -13.59
CA ASP A 299 -9.49 14.89 -14.36
C ASP A 299 -10.73 15.78 -14.44
N ILE A 300 -11.46 15.74 -15.55
CA ILE A 300 -12.75 16.44 -15.72
C ILE A 300 -13.80 15.41 -16.12
N ASN A 301 -14.87 15.34 -15.36
CA ASN A 301 -16.07 14.59 -15.72
C ASN A 301 -17.21 15.57 -16.07
N LEU A 302 -17.82 15.36 -17.22
CA LEU A 302 -19.01 16.07 -17.67
C LEU A 302 -20.14 15.04 -17.82
N ALA A 303 -21.31 15.35 -17.28
CA ALA A 303 -22.48 14.49 -17.45
C ALA A 303 -23.76 15.31 -17.64
N TYR A 304 -24.71 14.71 -18.36
CA TYR A 304 -26.02 15.29 -18.56
C TYR A 304 -27.09 14.21 -18.39
N ASN A 305 -27.97 14.42 -17.41
CA ASN A 305 -29.16 13.59 -17.20
C ASN A 305 -30.38 14.23 -17.84
N PHE A 306 -31.12 13.46 -18.61
CA PHE A 306 -32.34 13.91 -19.26
C PHE A 306 -33.46 12.87 -19.14
N LYS A 307 -34.67 13.35 -18.98
CA LYS A 307 -35.89 12.50 -18.88
C LYS A 307 -36.27 11.99 -20.26
N LEU A 308 -36.48 10.69 -20.39
CA LEU A 308 -36.92 10.07 -21.65
C LEU A 308 -38.45 9.91 -21.72
N ASN A 309 -39.13 9.57 -20.64
CA ASN A 309 -40.61 9.41 -20.53
C ASN A 309 -41.24 8.64 -21.69
N ALA A 310 -40.53 7.65 -22.28
CA ALA A 310 -40.98 6.89 -23.42
C ALA A 310 -40.67 5.40 -23.26
N ILE A 311 -41.61 4.51 -23.58
CA ILE A 311 -41.38 3.06 -23.69
C ILE A 311 -40.83 2.43 -22.39
N GLY A 312 -41.32 2.83 -21.20
CA GLY A 312 -40.84 2.30 -19.93
C GLY A 312 -39.49 2.88 -19.47
N LEU A 313 -38.87 3.74 -20.25
CA LEU A 313 -37.62 4.45 -19.87
C LEU A 313 -37.96 5.67 -19.01
N LYS A 314 -37.26 5.85 -17.88
CA LYS A 314 -37.44 6.99 -16.99
C LYS A 314 -36.50 8.14 -17.35
N ASP A 315 -35.24 7.88 -17.38
CA ASP A 315 -34.20 8.87 -17.69
C ASP A 315 -32.97 8.21 -18.29
N ALA A 316 -32.11 9.01 -18.89
CA ALA A 316 -30.79 8.58 -19.33
C ALA A 316 -29.74 9.63 -18.96
N THR A 317 -28.55 9.16 -18.67
CA THR A 317 -27.38 9.99 -18.41
C THR A 317 -26.28 9.69 -19.41
N ILE A 318 -25.86 10.69 -20.15
CA ILE A 318 -24.66 10.63 -20.98
C ILE A 318 -23.52 11.29 -20.21
N GLY A 319 -22.37 10.66 -20.17
CA GLY A 319 -21.20 11.19 -19.49
C GLY A 319 -19.93 11.04 -20.32
N VAL A 320 -18.98 11.93 -20.09
CA VAL A 320 -17.62 11.81 -20.59
C VAL A 320 -16.64 12.21 -19.49
N THR A 321 -15.60 11.39 -19.31
CA THR A 321 -14.51 11.69 -18.38
C THR A 321 -13.22 11.84 -19.18
N PHE A 322 -12.56 12.96 -18.98
CA PHE A 322 -11.22 13.24 -19.48
C PHE A 322 -10.25 13.04 -18.32
N TYR A 323 -9.33 12.10 -18.47
CA TYR A 323 -8.31 11.79 -17.46
C TYR A 323 -7.00 12.49 -17.83
N ASN A 324 -6.29 12.96 -16.79
CA ASN A 324 -4.99 13.58 -16.92
C ASN A 324 -4.94 14.66 -18.01
N ILE A 325 -5.82 15.68 -17.88
CA ILE A 325 -6.03 16.71 -18.92
C ILE A 325 -4.77 17.50 -19.29
N PHE A 326 -3.80 17.56 -18.37
CA PHE A 326 -2.52 18.23 -18.62
C PHE A 326 -1.46 17.30 -19.22
N ASN A 327 -1.82 16.03 -19.47
CA ASN A 327 -0.93 15.02 -20.03
C ASN A 327 0.40 14.88 -19.25
N LYS A 328 0.33 14.99 -17.89
CA LYS A 328 1.51 14.78 -17.04
C LYS A 328 1.98 13.34 -17.23
N LYS A 329 3.24 13.17 -17.56
CA LYS A 329 3.91 11.85 -17.58
C LYS A 329 4.45 11.58 -16.18
N TYR A 330 4.13 10.42 -15.61
CA TYR A 330 4.59 10.01 -14.30
C TYR A 330 4.49 8.49 -14.17
N ASP A 331 5.31 7.94 -13.30
CA ASP A 331 5.25 6.54 -12.92
C ASP A 331 4.43 6.40 -11.64
N ASN A 332 3.53 5.42 -11.59
CA ASN A 332 2.70 5.18 -10.41
C ASN A 332 3.14 3.94 -9.62
N ASN A 333 4.07 3.18 -10.16
CA ASN A 333 4.65 2.01 -9.54
C ASN A 333 6.07 1.80 -10.08
N GLY A 334 6.83 0.95 -9.42
CA GLY A 334 8.18 0.57 -9.81
C GLY A 334 8.73 -0.51 -8.88
N TRP A 335 9.92 -0.99 -9.17
CA TRP A 335 10.67 -1.92 -8.32
C TRP A 335 12.15 -1.61 -8.45
N ALA A 336 12.94 -1.97 -7.43
CA ALA A 336 14.38 -1.89 -7.45
C ALA A 336 14.99 -2.96 -6.53
N ALA A 337 15.99 -3.68 -7.01
CA ALA A 337 16.65 -4.79 -6.32
C ALA A 337 18.18 -4.70 -6.41
N PRO A 338 18.82 -3.57 -6.06
CA PRO A 338 20.26 -3.42 -6.11
C PRO A 338 20.96 -4.32 -5.08
N ASN A 339 22.24 -4.61 -5.34
CA ASN A 339 23.13 -5.12 -4.32
C ASN A 339 23.52 -4.00 -3.34
N TYR A 340 23.94 -4.39 -2.14
CA TYR A 340 24.49 -3.47 -1.15
C TYR A 340 25.92 -3.88 -0.80
N GLY A 341 26.75 -2.93 -0.40
CA GLY A 341 28.13 -3.23 0.02
C GLY A 341 28.99 -1.98 0.15
N MET A 342 30.21 -2.19 0.63
CA MET A 342 31.20 -1.12 0.76
C MET A 342 31.91 -0.87 -0.56
N LYS A 343 31.73 0.32 -1.14
CA LYS A 343 32.44 0.79 -2.33
C LYS A 343 33.20 2.07 -1.97
N ASN A 344 34.53 2.04 -2.15
CA ASN A 344 35.42 3.17 -1.79
C ASN A 344 35.22 3.68 -0.36
N GLY A 345 35.05 2.76 0.61
CA GLY A 345 34.84 3.08 2.02
C GLY A 345 33.45 3.64 2.39
N LYS A 346 32.50 3.65 1.46
CA LYS A 346 31.13 4.12 1.67
C LYS A 346 30.14 2.98 1.39
N LEU A 347 29.14 2.84 2.25
CA LEU A 347 28.02 1.94 2.01
C LEU A 347 27.23 2.44 0.79
N THR A 348 27.07 1.58 -0.21
CA THR A 348 26.54 1.95 -1.52
C THR A 348 25.52 0.90 -1.98
N ALA A 349 24.40 1.35 -2.53
CA ALA A 349 23.54 0.53 -3.36
C ALA A 349 24.16 0.48 -4.77
N TYR A 350 24.36 -0.71 -5.34
CA TYR A 350 25.05 -0.85 -6.62
C TYR A 350 24.62 -2.08 -7.39
N CYS A 351 24.88 -2.06 -8.70
CA CYS A 351 24.84 -3.23 -9.58
C CYS A 351 26.10 -3.24 -10.47
N VAL A 352 26.37 -4.37 -11.11
CA VAL A 352 27.44 -4.50 -12.09
C VAL A 352 26.82 -5.04 -13.37
N ASP A 353 27.10 -4.37 -14.51
CA ASP A 353 26.50 -4.69 -15.81
C ASP A 353 24.97 -4.86 -15.76
N ASP A 354 24.36 -3.93 -15.06
CA ASP A 354 22.92 -3.93 -14.85
C ASP A 354 22.15 -3.87 -16.16
N LEU A 355 21.29 -4.86 -16.36
CA LEU A 355 20.33 -4.86 -17.45
C LEU A 355 18.90 -4.55 -16.95
N TYR A 356 18.54 -4.97 -15.71
CA TYR A 356 17.14 -4.95 -15.25
C TYR A 356 16.98 -4.93 -13.73
N GLU A 357 17.81 -4.18 -12.99
CA GLU A 357 17.73 -4.13 -11.52
C GLU A 357 16.79 -3.02 -10.98
N ALA A 358 16.11 -2.31 -11.87
CA ALA A 358 15.00 -1.42 -11.57
C ALA A 358 14.05 -1.33 -12.76
N GLY A 359 12.78 -1.17 -12.46
CA GLY A 359 11.74 -0.95 -13.46
C GLY A 359 10.67 0.00 -12.97
N PHE A 360 10.05 0.72 -13.90
CA PHE A 360 9.00 1.69 -13.63
C PHE A 360 7.76 1.39 -14.45
N ALA A 361 6.58 1.57 -13.86
CA ALA A 361 5.30 1.40 -14.52
C ALA A 361 4.68 2.78 -14.79
N PRO A 362 4.69 3.24 -16.06
CA PRO A 362 4.13 4.54 -16.40
C PRO A 362 2.60 4.53 -16.30
N SER A 363 2.06 5.62 -15.79
CA SER A 363 0.63 5.88 -15.82
C SER A 363 0.15 6.28 -17.21
N ALA A 364 -1.14 6.06 -17.45
CA ALA A 364 -1.76 6.46 -18.70
C ALA A 364 -1.62 7.97 -18.93
N PRO A 365 -1.23 8.38 -20.14
CA PRO A 365 -1.25 9.79 -20.53
C PRO A 365 -2.71 10.28 -20.63
N PHE A 366 -2.91 11.48 -21.15
CA PHE A 366 -4.26 11.96 -21.45
C PHE A 366 -5.08 10.90 -22.17
N ASN A 367 -6.24 10.58 -21.62
CA ASN A 367 -7.21 9.67 -22.23
C ASN A 367 -8.63 10.07 -21.83
N TRP A 368 -9.63 9.46 -22.45
CA TRP A 368 -11.02 9.75 -22.13
C TRP A 368 -11.90 8.49 -22.24
N MET A 369 -13.02 8.52 -21.54
CA MET A 369 -14.05 7.49 -21.59
C MET A 369 -15.43 8.15 -21.63
N ALA A 370 -16.29 7.63 -22.52
CA ALA A 370 -17.70 8.01 -22.56
C ALA A 370 -18.57 6.86 -22.01
N ASN A 371 -19.66 7.21 -21.34
CA ASN A 371 -20.64 6.28 -20.80
C ASN A 371 -22.06 6.75 -21.08
N LEU A 372 -22.97 5.79 -21.25
CA LEU A 372 -24.41 6.00 -21.33
C LEU A 372 -25.08 5.08 -20.30
N SER A 373 -25.87 5.67 -19.38
CA SER A 373 -26.69 4.94 -18.42
C SER A 373 -28.16 5.21 -18.72
N ILE A 374 -28.97 4.17 -18.75
CA ILE A 374 -30.42 4.26 -19.02
C ILE A 374 -31.15 3.60 -17.88
N ASN A 375 -32.11 4.31 -17.28
CA ASN A 375 -32.98 3.83 -16.22
C ASN A 375 -34.36 3.49 -16.77
N PHE A 376 -34.88 2.31 -16.38
CA PHE A 376 -36.17 1.76 -16.79
C PHE A 376 -37.23 1.95 -15.72
#